data_a50cc8a2ad4214edb4c93438b748a578
#
_entry.id   a50cc8a2ad4214edb4c93438b748a578
#
_cell.length_a   1.000
_cell.length_b   1.000
_cell.length_c   1.000
_cell.angle_alpha   90.00
_cell.angle_beta   90.00
_cell.angle_gamma   90.00
#
_symmetry.space_group_name_H-M   'P 1'
#
loop_
_entity.id
_entity.type
_entity.pdbx_description
1 polymer ?
#
loop_
_entity_poly.entity_id
_entity_poly.type
_entity_poly.pdbx_seq_one_letter_code
_entity_poly.pdbx_strand_id
1 'polypeptide(L)'
;MTHAERVSAVAALGFTERQAAFLVLVMLHSGVCVGRQYCTFAGIVRGQKMADFFQKLTAKHYATPYPCGHNKARVYHVHNAKLYDAIGQRDVRFRKRSALARTIERVMMLDHIIAHRDITWLGAEHDKVAHFLTATSLRREELPRLTFGRGADLTVRYFPDKLPIGVSLDGRSHVLLYLLSEPIGDDFRIFLRRHAELLRALPAWSIRLLVPTGVENEVADRKLRLSQTHHNAFAEIGRPF
;
A
#
# COMPACT_ATOMS: atom_id res chain seq x y z
N MET A 1 10.10 -11.62 -8.70
CA MET A 1 9.28 -12.65 -8.01
C MET A 1 7.81 -12.37 -8.27
N THR A 2 7.10 -13.36 -8.73
CA THR A 2 5.64 -13.32 -8.88
C THR A 2 4.93 -13.40 -7.53
N HIS A 3 3.64 -13.11 -7.48
CA HIS A 3 2.85 -13.27 -6.24
C HIS A 3 2.84 -14.72 -5.75
N ALA A 4 2.69 -15.69 -6.65
CA ALA A 4 2.69 -17.12 -6.32
C ALA A 4 4.03 -17.59 -5.74
N GLU A 5 5.14 -17.16 -6.30
CA GLU A 5 6.48 -17.46 -5.78
C GLU A 5 6.69 -16.90 -4.36
N ARG A 6 6.22 -15.67 -4.09
CA ARG A 6 6.27 -15.07 -2.75
C ARG A 6 5.43 -15.86 -1.74
N VAL A 7 4.20 -16.26 -2.14
CA VAL A 7 3.33 -17.08 -1.27
C VAL A 7 3.97 -18.43 -0.98
N SER A 8 4.51 -19.12 -1.99
CA SER A 8 5.21 -20.39 -1.82
C SER A 8 6.42 -20.28 -0.89
N ALA A 9 7.24 -19.23 -1.05
CA ALA A 9 8.40 -18.99 -0.20
C ALA A 9 8.02 -18.74 1.26
N VAL A 10 6.94 -18.01 1.52
CA VAL A 10 6.43 -17.79 2.89
C VAL A 10 5.79 -19.07 3.46
N ALA A 11 5.08 -19.85 2.63
CA ALA A 11 4.50 -21.12 3.04
C ALA A 11 5.57 -22.12 3.51
N ALA A 12 6.73 -22.14 2.84
CA ALA A 12 7.89 -22.97 3.22
C ALA A 12 8.43 -22.66 4.63
N LEU A 13 8.11 -21.49 5.19
CA LEU A 13 8.42 -21.15 6.60
C LEU A 13 7.42 -21.74 7.60
N GLY A 14 6.53 -22.63 7.13
CA GLY A 14 5.59 -23.41 7.94
C GLY A 14 4.22 -22.76 8.07
N PHE A 15 3.81 -21.90 7.15
CA PHE A 15 2.45 -21.35 7.07
C PHE A 15 1.60 -22.14 6.07
N THR A 16 0.27 -22.15 6.26
CA THR A 16 -0.63 -22.59 5.19
C THR A 16 -0.60 -21.57 4.06
N GLU A 17 -0.95 -21.99 2.84
CA GLU A 17 -0.99 -21.10 1.67
C GLU A 17 -1.82 -19.84 1.94
N ARG A 18 -2.99 -19.96 2.55
CA ARG A 18 -3.85 -18.84 2.94
C ARG A 18 -3.17 -17.89 3.93
N GLN A 19 -2.47 -18.44 4.94
CA GLN A 19 -1.71 -17.64 5.90
C GLN A 19 -0.54 -16.92 5.21
N ALA A 20 0.17 -17.62 4.33
CA ALA A 20 1.27 -17.09 3.56
C ALA A 20 0.81 -15.96 2.62
N ALA A 21 -0.29 -16.13 1.91
CA ALA A 21 -0.86 -15.10 1.03
C ALA A 21 -1.26 -13.84 1.83
N PHE A 22 -1.87 -14.00 3.01
CA PHE A 22 -2.14 -12.86 3.88
C PHE A 22 -0.86 -12.16 4.36
N LEU A 23 0.16 -12.91 4.76
CA LEU A 23 1.45 -12.34 5.18
C LEU A 23 2.15 -11.60 4.05
N VAL A 24 2.14 -12.13 2.84
CA VAL A 24 2.67 -11.44 1.64
C VAL A 24 1.96 -10.10 1.46
N LEU A 25 0.63 -10.09 1.55
CA LEU A 25 -0.16 -8.85 1.44
C LEU A 25 0.23 -7.83 2.53
N VAL A 26 0.32 -8.27 3.79
CA VAL A 26 0.75 -7.42 4.91
C VAL A 26 2.14 -6.85 4.67
N MET A 27 3.11 -7.68 4.29
CA MET A 27 4.51 -7.27 4.11
C MET A 27 4.70 -6.31 2.94
N LEU A 28 3.94 -6.47 1.85
CA LEU A 28 4.06 -5.60 0.68
C LEU A 28 3.39 -4.24 0.87
N HIS A 29 2.36 -4.14 1.73
CA HIS A 29 1.51 -2.96 1.74
C HIS A 29 1.44 -2.21 3.07
N SER A 30 1.64 -2.88 4.20
CA SER A 30 1.44 -2.22 5.50
C SER A 30 2.52 -2.52 6.55
N GLY A 31 3.03 -3.75 6.59
CA GLY A 31 3.89 -4.25 7.65
C GLY A 31 3.19 -4.45 9.00
N VAL A 32 1.93 -4.04 9.11
CA VAL A 32 1.09 -4.19 10.31
C VAL A 32 -0.27 -4.75 9.94
N CYS A 33 -0.90 -5.49 10.85
CA CYS A 33 -2.25 -6.00 10.66
C CYS A 33 -2.97 -6.20 12.01
N VAL A 34 -4.29 -6.38 11.94
CA VAL A 34 -5.14 -6.71 13.09
C VAL A 34 -5.92 -8.00 12.83
N GLY A 35 -6.37 -8.67 13.89
CA GLY A 35 -7.04 -9.97 13.79
C GLY A 35 -8.24 -9.99 12.85
N ARG A 36 -9.08 -8.94 12.85
CA ARG A 36 -10.24 -8.84 11.96
C ARG A 36 -9.86 -8.86 10.46
N GLN A 37 -8.72 -8.26 10.10
CA GLN A 37 -8.24 -8.23 8.71
C GLN A 37 -7.91 -9.64 8.21
N TYR A 38 -7.27 -10.46 9.05
CA TYR A 38 -7.04 -11.85 8.71
C TYR A 38 -8.36 -12.63 8.57
N CYS A 39 -9.33 -12.39 9.48
CA CYS A 39 -10.65 -13.02 9.38
C CYS A 39 -11.36 -12.67 8.07
N THR A 40 -11.40 -11.38 7.71
CA THR A 40 -12.00 -10.90 6.44
C THR A 40 -11.26 -11.49 5.23
N PHE A 41 -9.93 -11.47 5.23
CA PHE A 41 -9.11 -12.04 4.16
C PHE A 41 -9.34 -13.55 4.01
N ALA A 42 -9.36 -14.28 5.11
CA ALA A 42 -9.46 -15.73 5.11
C ALA A 42 -10.91 -16.26 4.95
N GLY A 43 -11.92 -15.40 5.04
CA GLY A 43 -13.33 -15.79 5.04
C GLY A 43 -13.70 -16.62 6.27
N ILE A 44 -13.15 -16.29 7.45
CA ILE A 44 -13.39 -17.00 8.70
C ILE A 44 -13.96 -16.07 9.78
N VAL A 45 -14.70 -16.63 10.72
CA VAL A 45 -15.13 -15.90 11.91
C VAL A 45 -14.00 -15.77 12.93
N ARG A 46 -14.14 -14.80 13.83
CA ARG A 46 -13.23 -14.62 14.95
C ARG A 46 -13.29 -15.85 15.87
N GLY A 47 -12.14 -16.48 16.12
CA GLY A 47 -12.09 -17.70 16.93
C GLY A 47 -10.68 -18.32 16.94
N GLN A 48 -10.62 -19.62 17.28
CA GLN A 48 -9.38 -20.35 17.50
C GLN A 48 -8.42 -20.29 16.31
N LYS A 49 -8.90 -20.48 15.07
CA LYS A 49 -8.05 -20.43 13.86
C LYS A 49 -7.29 -19.10 13.70
N MET A 50 -7.95 -17.99 14.05
CA MET A 50 -7.29 -16.67 14.06
C MET A 50 -6.28 -16.58 15.21
N ALA A 51 -6.66 -17.03 16.41
CA ALA A 51 -5.78 -17.01 17.59
C ALA A 51 -4.51 -17.83 17.34
N ASP A 52 -4.62 -19.05 16.83
CA ASP A 52 -3.50 -19.94 16.50
C ASP A 52 -2.55 -19.32 15.49
N PHE A 53 -3.09 -18.66 14.47
CA PHE A 53 -2.27 -17.95 13.46
C PHE A 53 -1.41 -16.86 14.11
N PHE A 54 -2.01 -15.98 14.91
CA PHE A 54 -1.27 -14.90 15.57
C PHE A 54 -0.37 -15.38 16.70
N GLN A 55 -0.75 -16.43 17.42
CA GLN A 55 0.12 -17.09 18.39
C GLN A 55 1.36 -17.65 17.70
N LYS A 56 1.21 -18.32 16.56
CA LYS A 56 2.32 -18.84 15.76
C LYS A 56 3.26 -17.74 15.30
N LEU A 57 2.73 -16.60 14.83
CA LEU A 57 3.54 -15.44 14.42
C LEU A 57 4.38 -14.89 15.57
N THR A 58 3.78 -14.77 16.76
CA THR A 58 4.47 -14.23 17.94
C THR A 58 5.46 -15.23 18.54
N ALA A 59 5.09 -16.51 18.63
CA ALA A 59 5.98 -17.56 19.14
C ALA A 59 7.24 -17.75 18.29
N LYS A 60 7.13 -17.57 16.98
CA LYS A 60 8.28 -17.61 16.04
C LYS A 60 9.02 -16.26 15.92
N HIS A 61 8.66 -15.26 16.70
CA HIS A 61 9.22 -13.90 16.62
C HIS A 61 9.12 -13.27 15.20
N TYR A 62 8.09 -13.63 14.45
CA TYR A 62 7.82 -13.07 13.14
C TYR A 62 7.08 -11.73 13.22
N ALA A 63 6.27 -11.56 14.27
CA ALA A 63 5.58 -10.32 14.57
C ALA A 63 5.59 -10.00 16.07
N THR A 64 5.54 -8.71 16.38
CA THR A 64 5.36 -8.19 17.75
C THR A 64 3.95 -7.65 17.90
N PRO A 65 3.18 -8.11 18.93
CA PRO A 65 1.87 -7.57 19.24
C PRO A 65 2.00 -6.28 20.05
N TYR A 66 1.22 -5.27 19.67
CA TYR A 66 1.06 -4.03 20.43
C TYR A 66 -0.41 -3.89 20.87
N PRO A 67 -0.69 -3.52 22.13
CA PRO A 67 -2.07 -3.29 22.57
C PRO A 67 -2.67 -2.08 21.87
N CYS A 68 -3.93 -2.19 21.45
CA CYS A 68 -4.78 -1.06 21.06
C CYS A 68 -5.68 -0.72 22.25
N GLY A 69 -5.92 0.57 22.49
CA GLY A 69 -6.51 1.09 23.73
C GLY A 69 -7.88 0.53 24.17
N HIS A 70 -8.64 -0.17 23.32
CA HIS A 70 -9.95 -0.73 23.66
C HIS A 70 -10.06 -2.23 23.36
N ASN A 71 -10.83 -2.97 24.15
CA ASN A 71 -11.29 -4.33 23.90
C ASN A 71 -10.19 -5.41 23.70
N LYS A 72 -9.03 -5.29 24.35
CA LYS A 72 -7.90 -6.23 24.21
C LYS A 72 -7.47 -6.44 22.75
N ALA A 73 -7.82 -5.52 21.85
CA ALA A 73 -7.38 -5.58 20.47
C ALA A 73 -5.86 -5.40 20.38
N ARG A 74 -5.25 -6.05 19.41
CA ARG A 74 -3.80 -5.98 19.16
C ARG A 74 -3.52 -5.65 17.71
N VAL A 75 -2.56 -4.78 17.50
CA VAL A 75 -1.90 -4.61 16.20
C VAL A 75 -0.66 -5.49 16.19
N TYR A 76 -0.47 -6.26 15.14
CA TYR A 76 0.69 -7.12 14.96
C TYR A 76 1.62 -6.47 13.93
N HIS A 77 2.82 -6.13 14.35
CA HIS A 77 3.86 -5.61 13.46
C HIS A 77 4.73 -6.77 12.97
N VAL A 78 4.63 -7.08 11.70
CA VAL A 78 5.43 -8.08 11.01
C VAL A 78 6.78 -7.45 10.64
N HIS A 79 7.89 -7.94 11.25
CA HIS A 79 9.19 -7.27 11.12
C HIS A 79 10.37 -8.21 10.86
N ASN A 80 10.15 -9.53 10.93
CA ASN A 80 11.23 -10.50 10.87
C ASN A 80 11.91 -10.53 9.49
N ALA A 81 13.25 -10.46 9.50
CA ALA A 81 14.07 -10.41 8.29
C ALA A 81 13.81 -11.60 7.36
N LYS A 82 13.72 -12.83 7.91
CA LYS A 82 13.54 -14.05 7.11
C LYS A 82 12.25 -14.02 6.28
N LEU A 83 11.15 -13.46 6.83
CA LEU A 83 9.90 -13.30 6.09
C LEU A 83 10.05 -12.33 4.93
N TYR A 84 10.69 -11.20 5.15
CA TYR A 84 10.90 -10.19 4.12
C TYR A 84 11.93 -10.61 3.08
N ASP A 85 12.97 -11.36 3.48
CA ASP A 85 13.94 -11.97 2.56
C ASP A 85 13.23 -12.97 1.62
N ALA A 86 12.33 -13.79 2.15
CA ALA A 86 11.57 -14.77 1.38
C ALA A 86 10.74 -14.15 0.26
N ILE A 87 10.32 -12.89 0.41
CA ILE A 87 9.55 -12.17 -0.63
C ILE A 87 10.39 -11.15 -1.43
N GLY A 88 11.72 -11.15 -1.25
CA GLY A 88 12.63 -10.24 -1.93
C GLY A 88 12.51 -8.78 -1.46
N GLN A 89 12.11 -8.53 -0.21
CA GLN A 89 11.85 -7.19 0.35
C GLN A 89 12.62 -6.92 1.66
N ARG A 90 13.90 -7.35 1.73
CA ARG A 90 14.72 -7.29 2.95
C ARG A 90 14.78 -5.89 3.59
N ASP A 91 14.96 -4.85 2.77
CA ASP A 91 15.24 -3.49 3.24
C ASP A 91 14.00 -2.58 3.24
N VAL A 92 12.81 -3.18 3.15
CA VAL A 92 11.58 -2.39 3.14
C VAL A 92 11.35 -1.68 4.48
N ARG A 93 10.87 -0.44 4.41
CA ARG A 93 10.61 0.40 5.59
C ARG A 93 9.54 -0.19 6.53
N PHE A 94 8.68 -1.07 6.04
CA PHE A 94 7.62 -1.69 6.84
C PHE A 94 8.14 -2.55 8.01
N ARG A 95 9.38 -3.01 7.94
CA ARG A 95 10.05 -3.72 9.04
C ARG A 95 10.36 -2.81 10.23
N LYS A 96 10.48 -1.50 10.02
CA LYS A 96 10.74 -0.55 11.10
C LYS A 96 9.45 -0.18 11.81
N ARG A 97 9.52 -0.09 13.15
CA ARG A 97 8.40 0.39 13.97
C ARG A 97 7.99 1.79 13.51
N SER A 98 6.71 2.07 13.54
CA SER A 98 6.14 3.37 13.19
C SER A 98 5.39 4.00 14.37
N ALA A 99 5.23 5.32 14.34
CA ALA A 99 4.35 6.03 15.27
C ALA A 99 2.90 5.56 15.12
N LEU A 100 2.07 5.79 16.12
CA LEU A 100 0.69 5.33 16.18
C LEU A 100 -0.13 5.83 14.99
N ALA A 101 -0.06 7.13 14.66
CA ALA A 101 -0.77 7.70 13.51
C ALA A 101 -0.44 6.95 12.21
N ARG A 102 0.84 6.73 11.93
CA ARG A 102 1.29 5.97 10.75
C ARG A 102 0.85 4.51 10.80
N THR A 103 0.72 3.92 11.98
CA THR A 103 0.21 2.55 12.14
C THR A 103 -1.28 2.47 11.77
N ILE A 104 -2.08 3.46 12.19
CA ILE A 104 -3.50 3.57 11.82
C ILE A 104 -3.65 3.69 10.30
N GLU A 105 -2.90 4.58 9.66
CA GLU A 105 -2.88 4.74 8.20
C GLU A 105 -2.58 3.43 7.47
N ARG A 106 -1.60 2.66 7.96
CA ARG A 106 -1.23 1.36 7.38
C ARG A 106 -2.32 0.31 7.54
N VAL A 107 -3.00 0.29 8.69
CA VAL A 107 -4.15 -0.60 8.93
C VAL A 107 -5.29 -0.23 7.98
N MET A 108 -5.62 1.06 7.81
CA MET A 108 -6.65 1.52 6.87
C MET A 108 -6.32 1.15 5.42
N MET A 109 -5.07 1.33 5.00
CA MET A 109 -4.62 0.95 3.66
C MET A 109 -4.79 -0.55 3.43
N LEU A 110 -4.44 -1.39 4.42
CA LEU A 110 -4.62 -2.84 4.33
C LEU A 110 -6.11 -3.23 4.28
N ASP A 111 -6.98 -2.55 5.03
CA ASP A 111 -8.43 -2.75 4.95
C ASP A 111 -8.96 -2.49 3.54
N HIS A 112 -8.52 -1.39 2.93
CA HIS A 112 -8.91 -1.05 1.57
C HIS A 112 -8.47 -2.12 0.56
N ILE A 113 -7.24 -2.58 0.65
CA ILE A 113 -6.69 -3.62 -0.23
C ILE A 113 -7.45 -4.95 -0.07
N ILE A 114 -7.76 -5.35 1.16
CA ILE A 114 -8.50 -6.59 1.45
C ILE A 114 -9.93 -6.51 0.91
N ALA A 115 -10.55 -5.34 0.93
CA ALA A 115 -11.90 -5.12 0.42
C ALA A 115 -11.98 -5.16 -1.13
N HIS A 116 -10.88 -4.87 -1.85
CA HIS A 116 -10.84 -4.79 -3.31
C HIS A 116 -9.94 -5.89 -3.90
N ARG A 117 -10.43 -7.13 -3.87
CA ARG A 117 -9.72 -8.32 -4.38
C ARG A 117 -9.80 -8.50 -5.90
N ASP A 118 -10.67 -7.76 -6.53
CA ASP A 118 -10.81 -7.62 -7.98
C ASP A 118 -9.70 -6.78 -8.61
N ILE A 119 -8.82 -6.22 -7.78
CA ILE A 119 -7.69 -5.37 -8.17
C ILE A 119 -6.38 -6.04 -7.77
N THR A 120 -5.42 -6.09 -8.67
CA THR A 120 -4.04 -6.48 -8.37
C THR A 120 -3.28 -5.28 -7.80
N TRP A 121 -2.80 -5.37 -6.55
CA TRP A 121 -2.13 -4.28 -5.86
C TRP A 121 -0.61 -4.40 -5.95
N LEU A 122 0.03 -3.43 -6.59
CA LEU A 122 1.49 -3.30 -6.67
C LEU A 122 2.01 -2.56 -5.43
N GLY A 123 2.73 -3.25 -4.56
CA GLY A 123 3.29 -2.69 -3.32
C GLY A 123 4.76 -2.31 -3.45
N ALA A 124 5.58 -3.22 -3.99
CA ALA A 124 7.02 -3.03 -4.09
C ALA A 124 7.40 -2.03 -5.21
N GLU A 125 8.46 -1.26 -4.98
CA GLU A 125 9.02 -0.31 -5.95
C GLU A 125 9.36 -1.00 -7.28
N HIS A 126 10.07 -2.13 -7.19
CA HIS A 126 10.47 -2.91 -8.36
C HIS A 126 9.26 -3.38 -9.20
N ASP A 127 8.19 -3.86 -8.52
CA ASP A 127 6.98 -4.35 -9.21
C ASP A 127 6.27 -3.21 -9.97
N LYS A 128 6.21 -2.01 -9.38
CA LYS A 128 5.65 -0.82 -10.02
C LYS A 128 6.47 -0.40 -11.22
N VAL A 129 7.79 -0.30 -11.06
CA VAL A 129 8.69 0.08 -12.16
C VAL A 129 8.55 -0.91 -13.32
N ALA A 130 8.63 -2.22 -13.05
CA ALA A 130 8.50 -3.25 -14.07
C ALA A 130 7.14 -3.18 -14.79
N HIS A 131 6.05 -3.02 -14.02
CA HIS A 131 4.71 -2.91 -14.57
C HIS A 131 4.57 -1.70 -15.52
N PHE A 132 4.94 -0.50 -15.08
CA PHE A 132 4.72 0.70 -15.88
C PHE A 132 5.65 0.82 -17.09
N LEU A 133 6.86 0.28 -17.02
CA LEU A 133 7.73 0.18 -18.20
C LEU A 133 7.17 -0.77 -19.28
N THR A 134 6.34 -1.74 -18.88
CA THR A 134 5.68 -2.65 -19.83
C THR A 134 4.33 -2.11 -20.30
N ALA A 135 3.57 -1.46 -19.39
CA ALA A 135 2.21 -1.01 -19.66
C ALA A 135 2.15 0.36 -20.36
N THR A 136 3.24 1.11 -20.41
CA THR A 136 3.32 2.44 -21.02
C THR A 136 4.55 2.57 -21.92
N SER A 137 4.60 3.62 -22.75
CA SER A 137 5.79 3.98 -23.55
C SER A 137 6.81 4.83 -22.78
N LEU A 138 6.61 5.05 -21.47
CA LEU A 138 7.50 5.88 -20.66
C LEU A 138 8.87 5.23 -20.46
N ARG A 139 9.90 6.06 -20.52
CA ARG A 139 11.24 5.68 -20.08
C ARG A 139 11.29 5.69 -18.56
N ARG A 140 12.25 4.96 -17.99
CA ARG A 140 12.43 4.84 -16.55
C ARG A 140 12.58 6.20 -15.85
N GLU A 141 13.24 7.16 -16.50
CA GLU A 141 13.49 8.50 -15.98
C GLU A 141 12.22 9.36 -15.89
N GLU A 142 11.17 8.96 -16.60
CA GLU A 142 9.86 9.66 -16.63
C GLU A 142 8.90 9.13 -15.55
N LEU A 143 9.23 8.01 -14.92
CA LEU A 143 8.45 7.48 -13.79
C LEU A 143 8.56 8.37 -12.56
N PRO A 144 7.51 8.40 -11.70
CA PRO A 144 7.51 9.14 -10.44
C PRO A 144 8.74 8.83 -9.59
N ARG A 145 9.62 9.80 -9.36
CA ARG A 145 10.89 9.58 -8.65
C ARG A 145 11.33 10.76 -7.79
N LEU A 146 12.18 10.48 -6.83
CA LEU A 146 12.97 11.45 -6.09
C LEU A 146 14.44 11.03 -6.12
N THR A 147 15.30 12.02 -6.20
CA THR A 147 16.75 11.84 -6.18
C THR A 147 17.29 12.35 -4.84
N PHE A 148 18.13 11.57 -4.19
CA PHE A 148 18.77 11.87 -2.91
C PHE A 148 20.29 11.80 -3.06
N GLY A 149 21.01 12.58 -2.24
CA GLY A 149 22.47 12.60 -2.28
C GLY A 149 23.04 13.55 -3.32
N ARG A 150 24.36 13.56 -3.46
CA ARG A 150 25.10 14.36 -4.44
C ARG A 150 26.29 13.56 -4.98
N GLY A 151 26.69 13.82 -6.23
CA GLY A 151 27.86 13.18 -6.84
C GLY A 151 27.74 11.65 -6.87
N ALA A 152 28.77 10.97 -6.35
CA ALA A 152 28.82 9.49 -6.34
C ALA A 152 27.76 8.81 -5.43
N ASP A 153 27.21 9.54 -4.44
CA ASP A 153 26.19 9.02 -3.52
C ASP A 153 24.78 9.25 -4.01
N LEU A 154 24.61 9.58 -5.28
CA LEU A 154 23.30 9.84 -5.87
C LEU A 154 22.44 8.57 -5.87
N THR A 155 21.31 8.62 -5.17
CA THR A 155 20.35 7.52 -5.10
C THR A 155 19.00 7.96 -5.67
N VAL A 156 18.44 7.20 -6.59
CA VAL A 156 17.11 7.43 -7.15
C VAL A 156 16.12 6.47 -6.51
N ARG A 157 15.01 7.01 -6.03
CA ARG A 157 13.88 6.24 -5.50
C ARG A 157 12.67 6.47 -6.39
N TYR A 158 12.12 5.40 -6.91
CA TYR A 158 10.89 5.41 -7.70
C TYR A 158 9.67 5.26 -6.80
N PHE A 159 8.55 5.88 -7.16
CA PHE A 159 7.32 5.86 -6.37
C PHE A 159 7.56 6.16 -4.87
N PRO A 160 8.16 7.32 -4.54
CA PRO A 160 8.66 7.62 -3.20
C PRO A 160 7.56 7.70 -2.15
N ASP A 161 6.32 7.93 -2.54
CA ASP A 161 5.15 7.97 -1.66
C ASP A 161 4.83 6.60 -1.05
N LYS A 162 5.33 5.50 -1.68
CA LYS A 162 5.20 4.10 -1.23
C LYS A 162 3.75 3.62 -1.08
N LEU A 163 2.80 4.36 -1.66
CA LEU A 163 1.41 3.99 -1.67
C LEU A 163 1.18 2.87 -2.71
N PRO A 164 0.31 1.90 -2.44
CA PRO A 164 -0.04 0.88 -3.42
C PRO A 164 -0.69 1.48 -4.65
N ILE A 165 -0.45 0.84 -5.80
CA ILE A 165 -1.15 1.15 -7.05
C ILE A 165 -1.89 -0.10 -7.47
N GLY A 166 -3.19 0.01 -7.65
CA GLY A 166 -4.04 -1.06 -8.11
C GLY A 166 -4.07 -1.12 -9.64
N VAL A 167 -4.13 -2.32 -10.17
CA VAL A 167 -4.28 -2.61 -11.60
C VAL A 167 -5.51 -3.49 -11.77
N SER A 168 -6.44 -3.10 -12.63
CA SER A 168 -7.61 -3.92 -12.96
C SER A 168 -7.19 -5.26 -13.59
N LEU A 169 -8.05 -6.26 -13.54
CA LEU A 169 -7.74 -7.59 -14.07
C LEU A 169 -7.45 -7.60 -15.58
N ASP A 170 -8.01 -6.66 -16.34
CA ASP A 170 -7.74 -6.47 -17.77
C ASP A 170 -6.46 -5.65 -18.05
N GLY A 171 -5.79 -5.14 -17.00
CA GLY A 171 -4.58 -4.34 -17.08
C GLY A 171 -4.78 -2.90 -17.60
N ARG A 172 -6.01 -2.48 -17.91
CA ARG A 172 -6.28 -1.21 -18.60
C ARG A 172 -6.52 -0.04 -17.65
N SER A 173 -7.05 -0.31 -16.45
CA SER A 173 -7.37 0.74 -15.48
C SER A 173 -6.45 0.66 -14.27
N HIS A 174 -6.03 1.83 -13.79
CA HIS A 174 -5.12 1.95 -12.65
C HIS A 174 -5.77 2.77 -11.53
N VAL A 175 -5.57 2.33 -10.29
CA VAL A 175 -6.09 2.99 -9.09
C VAL A 175 -4.90 3.42 -8.22
N LEU A 176 -4.64 4.71 -8.12
CA LEU A 176 -3.64 5.24 -7.20
C LEU A 176 -4.30 5.51 -5.85
N LEU A 177 -3.74 4.97 -4.78
CA LEU A 177 -4.18 5.31 -3.42
C LEU A 177 -3.45 6.57 -2.95
N TYR A 178 -4.18 7.47 -2.31
CA TYR A 178 -3.60 8.60 -1.61
C TYR A 178 -4.17 8.69 -0.19
N LEU A 179 -3.29 8.80 0.80
CA LEU A 179 -3.64 8.94 2.21
C LEU A 179 -3.76 10.43 2.55
N LEU A 180 -4.95 10.84 2.93
CA LEU A 180 -5.24 12.19 3.32
C LEU A 180 -5.13 12.32 4.85
N SER A 181 -3.94 12.64 5.36
CA SER A 181 -3.70 12.84 6.79
C SER A 181 -4.05 14.24 7.28
N GLU A 182 -4.18 15.20 6.36
CA GLU A 182 -4.56 16.59 6.61
C GLU A 182 -5.48 17.08 5.48
N PRO A 183 -6.20 18.20 5.65
CA PRO A 183 -6.97 18.79 4.55
C PRO A 183 -6.11 18.95 3.30
N ILE A 184 -6.69 18.66 2.12
CA ILE A 184 -5.96 18.66 0.83
C ILE A 184 -5.14 19.93 0.68
N GLY A 185 -3.82 19.78 0.77
CA GLY A 185 -2.82 20.82 0.74
C GLY A 185 -1.81 20.63 -0.38
N ASP A 186 -0.66 21.26 -0.20
CA ASP A 186 0.43 21.23 -1.18
C ASP A 186 0.99 19.83 -1.42
N ASP A 187 0.92 18.94 -0.43
CA ASP A 187 1.39 17.55 -0.55
C ASP A 187 0.65 16.76 -1.64
N PHE A 188 -0.68 16.95 -1.75
CA PHE A 188 -1.45 16.31 -2.82
C PHE A 188 -1.10 16.89 -4.19
N ARG A 189 -0.87 18.21 -4.29
CA ARG A 189 -0.42 18.87 -5.53
C ARG A 189 0.98 18.37 -5.94
N ILE A 190 1.88 18.19 -4.96
CA ILE A 190 3.22 17.62 -5.20
C ILE A 190 3.10 16.17 -5.70
N PHE A 191 2.21 15.38 -5.09
CA PHE A 191 1.91 14.03 -5.54
C PHE A 191 1.42 14.03 -7.00
N LEU A 192 0.43 14.83 -7.35
CA LEU A 192 -0.10 14.93 -8.71
C LEU A 192 0.98 15.35 -9.71
N ARG A 193 1.77 16.38 -9.41
CA ARG A 193 2.88 16.83 -10.28
C ARG A 193 3.91 15.73 -10.51
N ARG A 194 4.26 14.98 -9.47
CA ARG A 194 5.20 13.87 -9.56
C ARG A 194 4.70 12.72 -10.42
N HIS A 195 3.39 12.49 -10.43
CA HIS A 195 2.76 11.42 -11.20
C HIS A 195 2.24 11.89 -12.57
N ALA A 196 2.40 13.16 -12.94
CA ALA A 196 1.75 13.75 -14.10
C ALA A 196 2.07 13.01 -15.41
N GLU A 197 3.34 12.70 -15.69
CA GLU A 197 3.72 11.98 -16.91
C GLU A 197 3.13 10.57 -16.94
N LEU A 198 3.15 9.88 -15.81
CA LEU A 198 2.53 8.56 -15.70
C LEU A 198 1.02 8.64 -15.94
N LEU A 199 0.32 9.58 -15.32
CA LEU A 199 -1.13 9.73 -15.47
C LEU A 199 -1.54 10.08 -16.90
N ARG A 200 -0.71 10.84 -17.64
CA ARG A 200 -0.94 11.14 -19.07
C ARG A 200 -0.75 9.91 -19.95
N ALA A 201 0.17 9.03 -19.60
CA ALA A 201 0.49 7.83 -20.37
C ALA A 201 -0.51 6.68 -20.15
N LEU A 202 -1.28 6.71 -19.06
CA LEU A 202 -2.24 5.66 -18.72
C LEU A 202 -3.56 5.85 -19.47
N PRO A 203 -4.15 4.77 -20.05
CA PRO A 203 -5.41 4.84 -20.78
C PRO A 203 -6.60 5.17 -19.88
N ALA A 204 -6.60 4.66 -18.64
CA ALA A 204 -7.61 4.95 -17.63
C ALA A 204 -7.00 4.90 -16.23
N TRP A 205 -7.36 5.86 -15.40
CA TRP A 205 -6.91 5.90 -14.02
C TRP A 205 -7.89 6.62 -13.09
N SER A 206 -7.78 6.31 -11.80
CA SER A 206 -8.47 7.02 -10.73
C SER A 206 -7.55 7.18 -9.53
N ILE A 207 -7.80 8.20 -8.70
CA ILE A 207 -7.15 8.38 -7.42
C ILE A 207 -8.19 8.18 -6.33
N ARG A 208 -7.96 7.22 -5.44
CA ARG A 208 -8.82 6.98 -4.28
C ARG A 208 -8.19 7.62 -3.05
N LEU A 209 -8.93 8.53 -2.44
CA LEU A 209 -8.53 9.19 -1.20
C LEU A 209 -8.93 8.32 -0.01
N LEU A 210 -7.97 7.91 0.80
CA LEU A 210 -8.21 7.26 2.08
C LEU A 210 -8.15 8.32 3.17
N VAL A 211 -9.28 8.53 3.85
CA VAL A 211 -9.45 9.57 4.88
C VAL A 211 -9.57 8.89 6.23
N PRO A 212 -8.72 9.19 7.23
CA PRO A 212 -8.88 8.71 8.59
C PRO A 212 -10.20 9.17 9.20
N THR A 213 -10.87 8.29 9.94
CA THR A 213 -12.09 8.63 10.70
C THR A 213 -11.78 9.78 11.67
N GLY A 214 -12.54 10.85 11.63
CA GLY A 214 -12.32 12.08 12.42
C GLY A 214 -11.89 13.29 11.58
N VAL A 215 -11.40 13.08 10.35
CA VAL A 215 -11.10 14.15 9.38
C VAL A 215 -12.23 14.30 8.35
N GLU A 216 -13.21 13.39 8.38
CA GLU A 216 -14.29 13.28 7.39
C GLU A 216 -15.14 14.56 7.28
N ASN A 217 -15.45 15.21 8.39
CA ASN A 217 -16.30 16.41 8.41
C ASN A 217 -15.59 17.62 7.78
N GLU A 218 -14.30 17.82 8.04
CA GLU A 218 -13.52 18.90 7.42
C GLU A 218 -13.28 18.67 5.91
N VAL A 219 -13.18 17.40 5.51
CA VAL A 219 -13.00 17.02 4.10
C VAL A 219 -14.32 17.11 3.33
N ALA A 220 -15.46 16.78 3.95
CA ALA A 220 -16.77 16.89 3.31
C ALA A 220 -17.10 18.34 2.97
N ASP A 221 -16.88 19.28 3.89
CA ASP A 221 -17.09 20.71 3.65
C ASP A 221 -16.15 21.31 2.60
N ARG A 222 -14.92 20.78 2.50
CA ARG A 222 -13.96 21.18 1.45
C ARG A 222 -14.14 20.43 0.14
N LYS A 223 -14.69 19.22 0.11
CA LYS A 223 -15.04 18.50 -1.14
C LYS A 223 -15.93 19.33 -2.04
N LEU A 224 -16.92 20.05 -1.47
CA LEU A 224 -17.77 20.97 -2.26
C LEU A 224 -16.98 22.11 -2.91
N ARG A 225 -15.97 22.64 -2.26
CA ARG A 225 -15.11 23.70 -2.81
C ARG A 225 -14.04 23.16 -3.77
N LEU A 226 -13.52 21.96 -3.54
CA LEU A 226 -12.52 21.31 -4.38
C LEU A 226 -13.12 20.72 -5.66
N SER A 227 -14.40 20.29 -5.65
CA SER A 227 -15.07 19.85 -6.87
C SER A 227 -15.16 20.96 -7.93
N GLN A 228 -15.27 22.22 -7.52
CA GLN A 228 -15.27 23.36 -8.45
C GLN A 228 -13.86 23.75 -8.93
N THR A 229 -12.85 23.69 -8.04
CA THR A 229 -11.47 24.12 -8.39
C THR A 229 -10.66 22.99 -9.01
N HIS A 230 -10.89 21.73 -8.63
CA HIS A 230 -10.17 20.58 -9.16
C HIS A 230 -10.83 19.93 -10.37
N HIS A 231 -12.11 20.13 -10.59
CA HIS A 231 -12.73 19.75 -11.87
C HIS A 231 -11.99 20.42 -13.05
N ASN A 232 -11.56 21.66 -12.86
CA ASN A 232 -10.73 22.38 -13.85
C ASN A 232 -9.28 21.85 -13.91
N ALA A 233 -8.66 21.49 -12.78
CA ALA A 233 -7.32 20.90 -12.75
C ALA A 233 -7.30 19.45 -13.29
N PHE A 234 -8.33 18.66 -13.01
CA PHE A 234 -8.53 17.33 -13.60
C PHE A 234 -8.86 17.40 -15.09
N ALA A 235 -9.64 18.39 -15.54
CA ALA A 235 -9.92 18.60 -16.95
C ALA A 235 -8.68 19.04 -17.76
N GLU A 236 -7.73 19.76 -17.15
CA GLU A 236 -6.46 20.12 -17.78
C GLU A 236 -5.46 18.95 -17.83
N ILE A 237 -5.46 18.05 -16.83
CA ILE A 237 -4.57 16.88 -16.79
C ILE A 237 -5.16 15.69 -17.57
N GLY A 238 -6.47 15.61 -17.70
CA GLY A 238 -7.18 14.48 -18.32
C GLY A 238 -7.58 14.67 -19.79
N ARG A 239 -7.21 15.76 -20.45
CA ARG A 239 -7.42 15.92 -21.90
C ARG A 239 -6.17 15.49 -22.66
N PRO A 240 -6.24 14.47 -23.54
CA PRO A 240 -5.21 14.27 -24.54
C PRO A 240 -5.24 15.51 -25.46
N PHE A 241 -4.08 16.12 -25.67
CA PHE A 241 -3.86 17.05 -26.77
C PHE A 241 -3.79 16.30 -28.09
#